data_e1a40f15490713c12220f2fb66e2ac32
#
_entry.id   e1a40f15490713c12220f2fb66e2ac32
#
_cell.length_a   1.000
_cell.length_b   1.000
_cell.length_c   1.000
_cell.angle_alpha   90.00
_cell.angle_beta   90.00
_cell.angle_gamma   90.00
#
_symmetry.space_group_name_H-M   'P 1'
#
loop_
_entity.id
_entity.type
_entity.pdbx_description
1 polymer ?
#
loop_
_entity_poly.entity_id
_entity_poly.type
_entity_poly.pdbx_seq_one_letter_code
_entity_poly.pdbx_strand_id
1 'polypeptide(L)'
;MNTNTGPFYSALAAQRKADLRRRGSRKPRRMDSDRLRAWVLDSLRRGWSPELIEGRLKARYAGDPSMRISHECLYQWIYAKPQRALDLRQYLARGRKRRTRKKGRKAKGPRIPMRVPIADRPEAVGSRKGFGHFESDTVVGAAPSRRCMNTQVERRSRRLFARLVDDKSASATARAEYEIFKDIPPAARVDRTWDNGTEASLHMLVDEALGMLTYFADPYSSWQRGSNENRNGRIRRYLPKGTSFEDLTQDELDAIVGEINDTPMKLLGYKTPNEVWDEEIAKLQSKAASPNTSVALTN
;
A
#
# COMPACT_ATOMS: atom_id res chain seq x y z
N MET A 1 -40.90 24.02 29.08
CA MET A 1 -41.26 24.47 30.45
C MET A 1 -40.01 24.49 31.28
N ASN A 2 -39.67 25.66 31.79
CA ASN A 2 -38.40 25.90 32.54
C ASN A 2 -38.63 25.50 34.01
N THR A 3 -38.18 24.34 34.46
CA THR A 3 -38.43 23.76 35.79
C THR A 3 -37.50 24.29 36.89
N ASN A 4 -36.86 25.45 36.69
CA ASN A 4 -35.89 26.04 37.62
C ASN A 4 -36.45 27.26 38.42
N THR A 5 -37.77 27.48 38.44
CA THR A 5 -38.40 28.61 39.21
C THR A 5 -39.05 28.09 40.48
N GLY A 6 -38.21 27.66 41.44
CA GLY A 6 -38.64 27.54 42.83
C GLY A 6 -38.21 28.80 43.63
N PRO A 7 -38.85 29.12 44.78
CA PRO A 7 -38.57 30.33 45.55
C PRO A 7 -37.14 30.48 46.09
N PHE A 8 -36.31 29.46 45.95
CA PHE A 8 -34.88 29.50 46.30
C PHE A 8 -34.03 28.91 45.17
N TYR A 9 -33.50 29.76 44.28
CA TYR A 9 -32.53 29.37 43.28
C TYR A 9 -31.15 29.09 43.94
N SER A 10 -30.68 27.87 43.88
CA SER A 10 -29.31 27.52 44.28
C SER A 10 -28.48 27.18 43.03
N ALA A 11 -27.49 28.03 42.73
CA ALA A 11 -26.57 27.83 41.63
C ALA A 11 -25.83 26.47 41.72
N LEU A 12 -25.49 26.04 42.94
CA LEU A 12 -24.83 24.77 43.22
C LEU A 12 -25.73 23.57 42.88
N ALA A 13 -27.03 23.65 43.25
CA ALA A 13 -28.01 22.60 42.92
C ALA A 13 -28.28 22.53 41.41
N ALA A 14 -28.36 23.69 40.73
CA ALA A 14 -28.49 23.77 39.28
C ALA A 14 -27.26 23.16 38.54
N GLN A 15 -26.05 23.47 39.02
CA GLN A 15 -24.80 22.91 38.49
C GLN A 15 -24.75 21.38 38.67
N ARG A 16 -25.08 20.88 39.87
CA ARG A 16 -25.15 19.42 40.11
C ARG A 16 -26.14 18.70 39.19
N LYS A 17 -27.34 19.29 39.01
CA LYS A 17 -28.34 18.75 38.06
C LYS A 17 -27.82 18.77 36.62
N ALA A 18 -27.15 19.85 36.21
CA ALA A 18 -26.54 19.95 34.90
C ALA A 18 -25.43 18.90 34.69
N ASP A 19 -24.59 18.68 35.70
CA ASP A 19 -23.52 17.67 35.65
C ASP A 19 -24.07 16.23 35.61
N LEU A 20 -25.14 15.95 36.37
CA LEU A 20 -25.85 14.67 36.32
C LEU A 20 -26.47 14.42 34.94
N ARG A 21 -27.16 15.43 34.35
CA ARG A 21 -27.70 15.32 32.97
C ARG A 21 -26.57 15.11 31.95
N ARG A 22 -25.47 15.83 32.08
CA ARG A 22 -24.30 15.68 31.20
C ARG A 22 -23.67 14.31 31.32
N ARG A 23 -23.63 13.69 32.49
CA ARG A 23 -23.18 12.31 32.71
C ARG A 23 -24.15 11.30 32.11
N GLY A 24 -25.47 11.49 32.31
CA GLY A 24 -26.51 10.60 31.77
C GLY A 24 -26.67 10.67 30.24
N SER A 25 -26.35 11.82 29.63
CA SER A 25 -26.44 11.99 28.16
C SER A 25 -25.21 11.49 27.38
N ARG A 26 -24.16 11.04 28.10
CA ARG A 26 -22.95 10.48 27.41
C ARG A 26 -23.28 9.16 26.79
N LYS A 27 -23.22 9.11 25.46
CA LYS A 27 -23.31 7.84 24.73
C LYS A 27 -22.16 6.91 25.17
N PRO A 28 -22.41 5.58 25.28
CA PRO A 28 -21.36 4.62 25.55
C PRO A 28 -20.19 4.80 24.57
N ARG A 29 -18.98 4.66 25.06
CA ARG A 29 -17.79 4.76 24.20
C ARG A 29 -17.78 3.58 23.25
N ARG A 30 -17.64 3.82 21.94
CA ARG A 30 -17.60 2.77 20.92
C ARG A 30 -16.56 1.68 21.22
N MET A 31 -15.41 2.07 21.78
CA MET A 31 -14.31 1.15 22.11
C MET A 31 -14.54 0.33 23.40
N ASP A 32 -15.70 0.47 24.07
CA ASP A 32 -16.10 -0.40 25.17
C ASP A 32 -16.63 -1.76 24.64
N SER A 33 -17.00 -1.86 23.36
CA SER A 33 -17.33 -3.11 22.70
C SER A 33 -16.09 -3.99 22.53
N ASP A 34 -16.08 -5.17 23.15
CA ASP A 34 -14.96 -6.13 23.05
C ASP A 34 -14.73 -6.59 21.63
N ARG A 35 -15.79 -6.87 20.87
CA ARG A 35 -15.73 -7.30 19.49
C ARG A 35 -15.06 -6.24 18.60
N LEU A 36 -15.49 -4.99 18.70
CA LEU A 36 -14.90 -3.89 17.93
C LEU A 36 -13.46 -3.64 18.37
N ARG A 37 -13.18 -3.67 19.67
CA ARG A 37 -11.84 -3.46 20.23
C ARG A 37 -10.85 -4.52 19.77
N ALA A 38 -11.24 -5.80 19.81
CA ALA A 38 -10.41 -6.91 19.37
C ALA A 38 -10.05 -6.77 17.87
N TRP A 39 -11.05 -6.45 17.04
CA TRP A 39 -10.85 -6.25 15.61
C TRP A 39 -9.92 -5.06 15.31
N VAL A 40 -10.10 -3.95 16.03
CA VAL A 40 -9.26 -2.75 15.89
C VAL A 40 -7.82 -3.03 16.32
N LEU A 41 -7.62 -3.74 17.42
CA LEU A 41 -6.27 -4.09 17.92
C LEU A 41 -5.53 -5.00 16.94
N ASP A 42 -6.19 -6.01 16.39
CA ASP A 42 -5.62 -6.87 15.36
C ASP A 42 -5.21 -6.06 14.12
N SER A 43 -6.11 -5.22 13.63
CA SER A 43 -5.82 -4.35 12.48
C SER A 43 -4.67 -3.37 12.74
N LEU A 44 -4.58 -2.79 13.94
CA LEU A 44 -3.45 -1.93 14.32
C LEU A 44 -2.12 -2.69 14.36
N ARG A 45 -2.11 -3.92 14.88
CA ARG A 45 -0.91 -4.80 14.89
C ARG A 45 -0.44 -5.10 13.48
N ARG A 46 -1.35 -5.31 12.54
CA ARG A 46 -1.06 -5.39 11.10
C ARG A 46 -0.61 -4.08 10.48
N GLY A 47 -0.52 -3.00 11.27
CA GLY A 47 -0.06 -1.69 10.83
C GLY A 47 -1.07 -0.89 10.01
N TRP A 48 -2.36 -1.20 10.09
CA TRP A 48 -3.38 -0.42 9.39
C TRP A 48 -3.58 0.94 10.06
N SER A 49 -3.72 1.99 9.24
CA SER A 49 -4.02 3.32 9.78
C SER A 49 -5.47 3.41 10.26
N PRO A 50 -5.79 4.33 11.22
CA PRO A 50 -7.16 4.54 11.65
C PRO A 50 -8.16 4.81 10.51
N GLU A 51 -7.74 5.50 9.44
CA GLU A 51 -8.58 5.71 8.26
C GLU A 51 -8.88 4.41 7.50
N LEU A 52 -7.88 3.52 7.36
CA LEU A 52 -8.07 2.21 6.72
C LEU A 52 -9.01 1.34 7.54
N ILE A 53 -8.85 1.35 8.88
CA ILE A 53 -9.71 0.62 9.81
C ILE A 53 -11.16 1.10 9.69
N GLU A 54 -11.41 2.41 9.73
CA GLU A 54 -12.75 2.99 9.54
C GLU A 54 -13.36 2.55 8.21
N GLY A 55 -12.62 2.73 7.11
CA GLY A 55 -13.10 2.41 5.77
C GLY A 55 -13.41 0.93 5.59
N ARG A 56 -12.54 0.06 6.08
CA ARG A 56 -12.75 -1.40 5.98
C ARG A 56 -13.90 -1.90 6.85
N LEU A 57 -14.05 -1.36 8.06
CA LEU A 57 -15.21 -1.65 8.91
C LEU A 57 -16.52 -1.23 8.24
N LYS A 58 -16.54 -0.04 7.62
CA LYS A 58 -17.72 0.45 6.89
C LYS A 58 -18.06 -0.45 5.70
N ALA A 59 -17.07 -0.93 4.95
CA ALA A 59 -17.27 -1.79 3.80
C ALA A 59 -17.71 -3.21 4.22
N ARG A 60 -17.02 -3.81 5.21
CA ARG A 60 -17.25 -5.20 5.61
C ARG A 60 -18.51 -5.40 6.48
N TYR A 61 -18.86 -4.40 7.28
CA TYR A 61 -19.98 -4.45 8.24
C TYR A 61 -21.01 -3.36 7.96
N ALA A 62 -21.40 -3.20 6.70
CA ALA A 62 -22.31 -2.13 6.25
C ALA A 62 -23.65 -2.12 7.02
N GLY A 63 -24.19 -3.29 7.35
CA GLY A 63 -25.45 -3.49 8.09
C GLY A 63 -25.31 -3.49 9.62
N ASP A 64 -24.08 -3.46 10.18
CA ASP A 64 -23.87 -3.56 11.63
C ASP A 64 -23.37 -2.23 12.23
N PRO A 65 -24.27 -1.42 12.84
CA PRO A 65 -23.88 -0.16 13.46
C PRO A 65 -22.92 -0.32 14.65
N SER A 66 -22.86 -1.50 15.29
CA SER A 66 -21.98 -1.76 16.45
C SER A 66 -20.50 -1.80 16.01
N MET A 67 -20.23 -2.14 14.75
CA MET A 67 -18.90 -2.20 14.15
C MET A 67 -18.49 -0.88 13.45
N ARG A 68 -19.22 0.21 13.66
CA ARG A 68 -18.89 1.53 13.08
C ARG A 68 -18.12 2.41 14.07
N ILE A 69 -16.99 2.94 13.61
CA ILE A 69 -16.20 3.90 14.37
C ILE A 69 -15.48 4.84 13.40
N SER A 70 -15.34 6.11 13.73
CA SER A 70 -14.58 7.07 12.94
C SER A 70 -13.08 6.99 13.25
N HIS A 71 -12.24 7.32 12.26
CA HIS A 71 -10.80 7.40 12.46
C HIS A 71 -10.41 8.39 13.56
N GLU A 72 -11.15 9.49 13.71
CA GLU A 72 -10.91 10.46 14.79
C GLU A 72 -11.16 9.85 16.18
N CYS A 73 -12.24 9.08 16.35
CA CYS A 73 -12.48 8.34 17.60
C CYS A 73 -11.36 7.31 17.86
N LEU A 74 -10.82 6.67 16.82
CA LEU A 74 -9.69 5.75 16.96
C LEU A 74 -8.42 6.48 17.39
N TYR A 75 -8.09 7.63 16.77
CA TYR A 75 -6.96 8.46 17.22
C TYR A 75 -7.13 8.90 18.66
N GLN A 76 -8.30 9.42 19.05
CA GLN A 76 -8.56 9.83 20.43
C GLN A 76 -8.40 8.67 21.41
N TRP A 77 -8.85 7.47 21.06
CA TRP A 77 -8.70 6.28 21.88
C TRP A 77 -7.22 5.85 22.00
N ILE A 78 -6.46 5.78 20.89
CA ILE A 78 -5.05 5.39 20.87
C ILE A 78 -4.19 6.32 21.76
N TYR A 79 -4.48 7.63 21.74
CA TYR A 79 -3.72 8.64 22.50
C TYR A 79 -4.29 8.90 23.92
N ALA A 80 -5.39 8.24 24.30
CA ALA A 80 -5.97 8.41 25.63
C ALA A 80 -5.02 7.92 26.75
N LYS A 81 -5.06 8.59 27.90
CA LYS A 81 -4.22 8.23 29.07
C LYS A 81 -4.27 6.73 29.42
N PRO A 82 -5.45 6.05 29.47
CA PRO A 82 -5.53 4.64 29.80
C PRO A 82 -4.79 3.72 28.83
N GLN A 83 -4.60 4.14 27.55
CA GLN A 83 -3.96 3.33 26.51
C GLN A 83 -2.42 3.49 26.46
N ARG A 84 -1.85 4.37 27.29
CA ARG A 84 -0.40 4.63 27.30
C ARG A 84 0.43 3.39 27.64
N ALA A 85 -0.07 2.53 28.51
CA ALA A 85 0.60 1.29 28.89
C ALA A 85 0.71 0.28 27.73
N LEU A 86 -0.25 0.32 26.77
CA LEU A 86 -0.26 -0.55 25.60
C LEU A 86 0.58 -0.01 24.45
N ASP A 87 1.07 1.23 24.57
CA ASP A 87 1.83 1.97 23.53
C ASP A 87 1.35 1.76 22.08
N LEU A 88 0.04 1.84 21.87
CA LEU A 88 -0.58 1.59 20.58
C LEU A 88 -0.06 2.51 19.45
N ARG A 89 0.63 3.61 19.82
CA ARG A 89 1.23 4.55 18.85
C ARG A 89 2.31 3.89 17.99
N GLN A 90 3.00 2.85 18.50
CA GLN A 90 4.01 2.11 17.75
C GLN A 90 3.46 1.50 16.46
N TYR A 91 2.16 1.19 16.40
CA TYR A 91 1.49 0.65 15.21
C TYR A 91 1.09 1.72 14.19
N LEU A 92 1.24 3.02 14.51
CA LEU A 92 0.92 4.12 13.60
C LEU A 92 2.08 4.42 12.65
N ALA A 93 1.76 4.70 11.37
CA ALA A 93 2.74 4.89 10.30
C ALA A 93 3.75 6.03 10.50
N ARG A 94 3.51 6.97 11.43
CA ARG A 94 4.34 8.17 11.64
C ARG A 94 4.89 8.29 13.05
N GLY A 95 5.96 7.55 13.35
CA GLY A 95 6.80 7.79 14.54
C GLY A 95 7.91 8.82 14.32
N ARG A 96 7.77 9.79 13.43
CA ARG A 96 8.86 10.71 13.08
C ARG A 96 8.99 11.87 14.07
N LYS A 97 10.17 11.97 14.72
CA LYS A 97 10.54 13.14 15.55
C LYS A 97 11.11 14.33 14.77
N ARG A 98 11.67 14.20 13.54
CA ARG A 98 12.19 15.33 12.72
C ARG A 98 12.33 15.03 11.22
N ARG A 99 12.21 16.08 10.37
CA ARG A 99 12.39 16.07 8.91
C ARG A 99 13.81 16.53 8.55
N THR A 100 14.54 15.76 7.74
CA THR A 100 15.85 16.16 7.19
C THR A 100 15.74 16.60 5.73
N ARG A 101 16.40 17.73 5.35
CA ARG A 101 16.49 18.20 3.94
C ARG A 101 17.46 17.32 3.15
N LYS A 102 17.08 16.89 1.95
CA LYS A 102 17.97 16.21 1.00
C LYS A 102 18.88 17.23 0.29
N LYS A 103 20.21 17.03 0.32
CA LYS A 103 21.17 17.72 -0.55
C LYS A 103 21.42 16.82 -1.77
N GLY A 104 21.24 17.37 -2.99
CA GLY A 104 21.44 16.63 -4.24
C GLY A 104 22.92 16.40 -4.58
N ARG A 105 23.25 15.22 -5.11
CA ARG A 105 24.52 14.93 -5.80
C ARG A 105 24.21 14.66 -7.27
N LYS A 106 24.97 15.28 -8.17
CA LYS A 106 24.96 14.94 -9.60
C LYS A 106 25.80 13.67 -9.82
N ALA A 107 25.19 12.58 -10.24
CA ALA A 107 25.88 11.39 -10.68
C ALA A 107 25.71 11.24 -12.20
N LYS A 108 26.85 11.05 -12.94
CA LYS A 108 26.78 10.53 -14.32
C LYS A 108 26.53 9.03 -14.20
N GLY A 109 25.33 8.58 -14.51
CA GLY A 109 24.99 7.15 -14.58
C GLY A 109 25.51 6.52 -15.88
N PRO A 110 25.80 5.21 -15.86
CA PRO A 110 26.14 4.45 -17.06
C PRO A 110 24.95 4.47 -18.04
N ARG A 111 25.26 4.35 -19.35
CA ARG A 111 24.24 4.29 -20.40
C ARG A 111 23.62 2.89 -20.42
N ILE A 112 22.30 2.82 -20.28
CA ILE A 112 21.53 1.59 -20.48
C ILE A 112 21.36 1.40 -21.99
N PRO A 113 21.72 0.23 -22.55
CA PRO A 113 21.53 -0.04 -23.97
C PRO A 113 20.05 0.02 -24.36
N MET A 114 19.75 0.50 -25.56
CA MET A 114 18.39 0.52 -26.14
C MET A 114 17.30 1.07 -25.20
N ARG A 115 17.67 2.05 -24.37
CA ARG A 115 16.77 2.68 -23.41
C ARG A 115 15.60 3.39 -24.11
N VAL A 116 14.36 3.00 -23.80
CA VAL A 116 13.16 3.69 -24.25
C VAL A 116 12.72 4.68 -23.15
N PRO A 117 12.67 5.99 -23.42
CA PRO A 117 12.28 6.97 -22.41
C PRO A 117 10.79 6.84 -22.04
N ILE A 118 10.45 7.23 -20.81
CA ILE A 118 9.05 7.20 -20.34
C ILE A 118 8.13 8.13 -21.18
N ALA A 119 8.68 9.11 -21.85
CA ALA A 119 7.95 9.98 -22.76
C ALA A 119 7.31 9.24 -23.93
N ASP A 120 7.94 8.13 -24.38
CA ASP A 120 7.45 7.30 -25.49
C ASP A 120 6.39 6.28 -25.01
N ARG A 121 6.10 6.22 -23.71
CA ARG A 121 5.06 5.37 -23.15
C ARG A 121 3.68 5.94 -23.50
N PRO A 122 2.71 5.10 -23.95
CA PRO A 122 1.37 5.57 -24.26
C PRO A 122 0.74 6.37 -23.12
N GLU A 123 0.15 7.52 -23.40
CA GLU A 123 -0.42 8.43 -22.41
C GLU A 123 -1.51 7.75 -21.54
N ALA A 124 -2.27 6.84 -22.13
CA ALA A 124 -3.30 6.06 -21.44
C ALA A 124 -2.74 5.32 -20.21
N VAL A 125 -1.48 4.89 -20.24
CA VAL A 125 -0.79 4.25 -19.10
C VAL A 125 -0.60 5.24 -17.96
N GLY A 126 -0.47 6.54 -18.24
CA GLY A 126 -0.35 7.61 -17.24
C GLY A 126 -1.54 7.68 -16.30
N SER A 127 -2.75 7.42 -16.81
CA SER A 127 -4.01 7.48 -16.05
C SER A 127 -4.14 6.44 -14.93
N ARG A 128 -3.29 5.40 -14.92
CA ARG A 128 -3.35 4.25 -13.99
C ARG A 128 -4.68 3.48 -14.04
N LYS A 129 -5.46 3.63 -15.12
CA LYS A 129 -6.72 2.89 -15.35
C LYS A 129 -6.46 1.56 -16.06
N GLY A 130 -5.38 1.47 -16.84
CA GLY A 130 -4.92 0.23 -17.47
C GLY A 130 -4.39 -0.76 -16.44
N PHE A 131 -4.54 -2.04 -16.73
CA PHE A 131 -4.02 -3.16 -15.95
C PHE A 131 -2.86 -3.82 -16.68
N GLY A 132 -1.88 -4.38 -15.93
CA GLY A 132 -0.70 -5.01 -16.50
C GLY A 132 0.49 -4.05 -16.70
N HIS A 133 0.46 -2.88 -16.11
CA HIS A 133 1.54 -1.89 -16.16
C HIS A 133 2.27 -1.82 -14.82
N PHE A 134 3.58 -2.06 -14.83
CA PHE A 134 4.36 -2.19 -13.60
C PHE A 134 5.33 -1.03 -13.37
N GLU A 135 5.67 -0.80 -12.12
CA GLU A 135 6.79 0.03 -11.68
C GLU A 135 7.81 -0.89 -11.01
N SER A 136 9.06 -0.83 -11.48
CA SER A 136 10.17 -1.71 -11.06
C SER A 136 11.18 -0.95 -10.20
N ASP A 137 11.74 -1.59 -9.18
CA ASP A 137 12.79 -0.99 -8.33
C ASP A 137 13.63 -2.08 -7.66
N THR A 138 14.77 -1.65 -7.10
CA THR A 138 15.62 -2.49 -6.26
C THR A 138 15.73 -1.90 -4.86
N VAL A 139 15.37 -2.68 -3.86
CA VAL A 139 15.52 -2.32 -2.45
C VAL A 139 16.78 -2.97 -1.91
N VAL A 140 17.77 -2.16 -1.54
CA VAL A 140 19.08 -2.62 -1.08
C VAL A 140 19.07 -2.84 0.43
N GLY A 141 19.65 -3.96 0.89
CA GLY A 141 19.94 -4.24 2.29
C GLY A 141 21.05 -3.37 2.86
N ALA A 142 21.38 -3.54 4.12
CA ALA A 142 22.52 -2.87 4.76
C ALA A 142 23.86 -3.53 4.37
N ALA A 143 24.91 -2.73 4.29
CA ALA A 143 26.27 -3.26 4.20
C ALA A 143 26.61 -4.06 5.49
N PRO A 144 27.44 -5.12 5.39
CA PRO A 144 28.20 -5.56 4.22
C PRO A 144 27.42 -6.45 3.26
N SER A 145 26.15 -6.79 3.53
CA SER A 145 25.34 -7.63 2.64
C SER A 145 25.24 -7.03 1.25
N ARG A 146 25.42 -7.86 0.22
CA ARG A 146 25.15 -7.53 -1.17
C ARG A 146 23.72 -7.83 -1.55
N ARG A 147 23.01 -8.62 -0.76
CA ARG A 147 21.63 -9.05 -1.05
C ARG A 147 20.70 -7.84 -1.11
N CYS A 148 19.84 -7.88 -2.07
CA CYS A 148 18.79 -6.90 -2.26
C CYS A 148 17.50 -7.61 -2.68
N MET A 149 16.44 -6.87 -2.88
CA MET A 149 15.20 -7.43 -3.44
C MET A 149 14.80 -6.64 -4.68
N ASN A 150 14.42 -7.35 -5.73
CA ASN A 150 13.71 -6.78 -6.87
C ASN A 150 12.24 -6.64 -6.50
N THR A 151 11.65 -5.49 -6.75
CA THR A 151 10.24 -5.21 -6.45
C THR A 151 9.52 -4.73 -7.71
N GLN A 152 8.35 -5.30 -7.95
CA GLN A 152 7.47 -4.98 -9.07
C GLN A 152 6.10 -4.60 -8.50
N VAL A 153 5.59 -3.43 -8.87
CA VAL A 153 4.28 -2.96 -8.40
C VAL A 153 3.36 -2.76 -9.60
N GLU A 154 2.27 -3.51 -9.66
CA GLU A 154 1.25 -3.27 -10.68
C GLU A 154 0.49 -1.98 -10.34
N ARG A 155 0.35 -1.10 -11.34
CA ARG A 155 -0.03 0.32 -11.13
C ARG A 155 -1.51 0.52 -10.84
N ARG A 156 -2.41 -0.35 -11.29
CA ARG A 156 -3.85 -0.27 -11.07
C ARG A 156 -4.23 -0.91 -9.74
N SER A 157 -3.89 -2.17 -9.53
CA SER A 157 -4.21 -2.94 -8.33
C SER A 157 -3.35 -2.56 -7.14
N ARG A 158 -2.17 -1.97 -7.38
CA ARG A 158 -1.15 -1.72 -6.35
C ARG A 158 -0.54 -2.98 -5.77
N ARG A 159 -0.75 -4.13 -6.41
CA ARG A 159 -0.16 -5.39 -5.96
C ARG A 159 1.35 -5.34 -6.10
N LEU A 160 2.02 -5.72 -5.03
CA LEU A 160 3.47 -5.82 -4.92
C LEU A 160 3.89 -7.26 -5.17
N PHE A 161 4.93 -7.42 -5.95
CA PHE A 161 5.69 -8.66 -6.08
C PHE A 161 7.13 -8.34 -5.67
N ALA A 162 7.78 -9.26 -4.97
CA ALA A 162 9.16 -9.07 -4.57
C ALA A 162 9.93 -10.39 -4.61
N ARG A 163 11.22 -10.32 -5.00
CA ARG A 163 12.11 -11.47 -5.01
C ARG A 163 13.48 -11.08 -4.50
N LEU A 164 14.04 -11.91 -3.63
CA LEU A 164 15.41 -11.75 -3.17
C LEU A 164 16.38 -12.03 -4.30
N VAL A 165 17.43 -11.25 -4.36
CA VAL A 165 18.56 -11.39 -5.28
C VAL A 165 19.87 -11.29 -4.52
N ASP A 166 20.86 -12.07 -4.93
CA ASP A 166 22.14 -12.16 -4.22
C ASP A 166 22.95 -10.87 -4.31
N ASP A 167 22.77 -10.13 -5.41
CA ASP A 167 23.39 -8.83 -5.59
C ASP A 167 22.59 -7.92 -6.55
N LYS A 168 23.03 -6.69 -6.72
CA LYS A 168 22.44 -5.69 -7.62
C LYS A 168 22.98 -5.79 -9.06
N SER A 169 23.40 -6.96 -9.53
CA SER A 169 23.83 -7.16 -10.92
C SER A 169 22.62 -7.19 -11.86
N ALA A 170 22.86 -6.84 -13.12
CA ALA A 170 21.82 -6.90 -14.14
C ALA A 170 21.34 -8.34 -14.39
N SER A 171 22.23 -9.33 -14.29
CA SER A 171 21.89 -10.74 -14.47
C SER A 171 20.98 -11.27 -13.33
N ALA A 172 21.30 -10.93 -12.07
CA ALA A 172 20.47 -11.31 -10.94
C ALA A 172 19.10 -10.63 -11.03
N THR A 173 19.06 -9.34 -11.38
CA THR A 173 17.83 -8.58 -11.59
C THR A 173 16.96 -9.18 -12.70
N ALA A 174 17.54 -9.45 -13.88
CA ALA A 174 16.81 -10.02 -15.01
C ALA A 174 16.21 -11.39 -14.67
N ARG A 175 16.97 -12.25 -13.96
CA ARG A 175 16.47 -13.54 -13.49
C ARG A 175 15.29 -13.39 -12.53
N ALA A 176 15.41 -12.48 -11.55
CA ALA A 176 14.33 -12.23 -10.60
C ALA A 176 13.06 -11.71 -11.27
N GLU A 177 13.19 -10.82 -12.25
CA GLU A 177 12.07 -10.32 -13.05
C GLU A 177 11.40 -11.45 -13.84
N TYR A 178 12.19 -12.28 -14.52
CA TYR A 178 11.65 -13.43 -15.23
C TYR A 178 10.85 -14.34 -14.30
N GLU A 179 11.39 -14.67 -13.12
CA GLU A 179 10.72 -15.50 -12.13
C GLU A 179 9.43 -14.85 -11.56
N ILE A 180 9.37 -13.54 -11.45
CA ILE A 180 8.16 -12.82 -11.04
C ILE A 180 7.08 -12.86 -12.12
N PHE A 181 7.47 -12.69 -13.38
CA PHE A 181 6.51 -12.44 -14.45
C PHE A 181 6.12 -13.68 -15.26
N LYS A 182 6.92 -14.77 -15.24
CA LYS A 182 6.70 -15.96 -16.10
C LYS A 182 5.30 -16.56 -15.96
N ASP A 183 4.76 -16.58 -14.74
CA ASP A 183 3.46 -17.17 -14.43
C ASP A 183 2.29 -16.16 -14.51
N ILE A 184 2.58 -14.89 -14.77
CA ILE A 184 1.55 -13.86 -14.98
C ILE A 184 1.08 -13.92 -16.45
N PRO A 185 -0.24 -13.97 -16.71
CA PRO A 185 -0.76 -14.00 -18.09
C PRO A 185 -0.25 -12.81 -18.91
N PRO A 186 0.09 -12.98 -20.20
CA PRO A 186 0.62 -11.90 -21.05
C PRO A 186 -0.25 -10.63 -21.05
N ALA A 187 -1.57 -10.78 -21.06
CA ALA A 187 -2.50 -9.64 -20.99
C ALA A 187 -2.45 -8.87 -19.64
N ALA A 188 -1.87 -9.46 -18.60
CA ALA A 188 -1.70 -8.88 -17.26
C ALA A 188 -0.25 -8.41 -17.02
N ARG A 189 0.66 -8.50 -18.00
CA ARG A 189 2.07 -8.07 -17.91
C ARG A 189 2.51 -7.37 -19.20
N VAL A 190 2.01 -6.17 -19.41
CA VAL A 190 2.18 -5.42 -20.67
C VAL A 190 3.51 -4.68 -20.73
N ASP A 191 3.77 -3.87 -19.72
CA ASP A 191 5.00 -3.07 -19.64
C ASP A 191 5.44 -2.84 -18.19
N ARG A 192 6.68 -2.37 -18.06
CA ARG A 192 7.22 -1.91 -16.80
C ARG A 192 8.03 -0.63 -16.94
N THR A 193 8.16 0.12 -15.85
CA THR A 193 8.94 1.35 -15.79
C THR A 193 10.05 1.23 -14.75
N TRP A 194 11.29 1.35 -15.19
CA TRP A 194 12.50 1.37 -14.38
C TRP A 194 13.01 2.80 -14.14
N ASP A 195 13.88 2.97 -13.13
CA ASP A 195 14.75 4.12 -13.09
C ASP A 195 15.96 3.93 -14.02
N ASN A 196 16.96 4.81 -13.92
CA ASN A 196 18.17 4.71 -14.74
C ASN A 196 19.29 3.90 -14.03
N GLY A 197 18.93 2.91 -13.23
CA GLY A 197 19.86 2.01 -12.55
C GLY A 197 20.47 1.00 -13.51
N THR A 198 21.75 0.69 -13.33
CA THR A 198 22.47 -0.31 -14.15
C THR A 198 21.95 -1.73 -14.03
N GLU A 199 21.24 -2.03 -12.96
CA GLU A 199 20.58 -3.31 -12.74
C GLU A 199 19.55 -3.65 -13.81
N ALA A 200 18.98 -2.64 -14.48
CA ALA A 200 18.04 -2.82 -15.58
C ALA A 200 18.71 -2.94 -16.97
N SER A 201 20.05 -3.02 -17.06
CA SER A 201 20.75 -2.99 -18.35
C SER A 201 20.49 -4.22 -19.25
N LEU A 202 19.99 -5.33 -18.69
CA LEU A 202 19.57 -6.52 -19.42
C LEU A 202 18.05 -6.58 -19.67
N HIS A 203 17.34 -5.45 -19.57
CA HIS A 203 15.90 -5.39 -19.76
C HIS A 203 15.42 -6.00 -21.07
N MET A 204 16.18 -5.84 -22.16
CA MET A 204 15.82 -6.39 -23.47
C MET A 204 15.65 -7.91 -23.47
N LEU A 205 16.51 -8.64 -22.73
CA LEU A 205 16.39 -10.10 -22.63
C LEU A 205 15.09 -10.51 -21.93
N VAL A 206 14.69 -9.75 -20.91
CA VAL A 206 13.44 -9.98 -20.20
C VAL A 206 12.24 -9.59 -21.04
N ASP A 207 12.35 -8.48 -21.80
CA ASP A 207 11.30 -8.01 -22.72
C ASP A 207 11.03 -9.04 -23.82
N GLU A 208 12.09 -9.59 -24.42
CA GLU A 208 12.00 -10.62 -25.44
C GLU A 208 11.40 -11.93 -24.89
N ALA A 209 11.91 -12.40 -23.75
CA ALA A 209 11.46 -13.66 -23.15
C ALA A 209 10.01 -13.62 -22.68
N LEU A 210 9.51 -12.46 -22.27
CA LEU A 210 8.19 -12.31 -21.68
C LEU A 210 7.17 -11.59 -22.58
N GLY A 211 7.60 -11.01 -23.69
CA GLY A 211 6.75 -10.18 -24.56
C GLY A 211 6.29 -8.90 -23.85
N MET A 212 7.17 -8.28 -23.04
CA MET A 212 6.91 -7.04 -22.32
C MET A 212 7.67 -5.86 -22.95
N LEU A 213 7.34 -4.65 -22.53
CA LEU A 213 8.09 -3.44 -22.89
C LEU A 213 8.65 -2.77 -21.62
N THR A 214 9.88 -2.25 -21.74
CA THR A 214 10.51 -1.52 -20.62
C THR A 214 10.68 -0.05 -20.96
N TYR A 215 10.13 0.81 -20.13
CA TYR A 215 10.31 2.27 -20.16
C TYR A 215 11.22 2.72 -19.02
N PHE A 216 11.94 3.81 -19.24
CA PHE A 216 12.85 4.37 -18.24
C PHE A 216 12.40 5.78 -17.84
N ALA A 217 12.28 5.97 -16.53
CA ALA A 217 11.92 7.26 -15.96
C ALA A 217 13.00 8.32 -16.27
N ASP A 218 12.61 9.59 -16.26
CA ASP A 218 13.53 10.69 -16.40
C ASP A 218 14.46 10.77 -15.19
N PRO A 219 15.72 11.20 -15.40
CA PRO A 219 16.63 11.44 -14.29
C PRO A 219 16.02 12.39 -13.26
N TYR A 220 16.16 12.06 -11.97
CA TYR A 220 15.65 12.84 -10.84
C TYR A 220 14.11 12.97 -10.75
N SER A 221 13.36 12.15 -11.47
CA SER A 221 11.89 12.19 -11.55
C SER A 221 11.24 11.04 -10.78
N SER A 222 11.50 10.93 -9.47
CA SER A 222 10.98 9.85 -8.63
C SER A 222 9.44 9.79 -8.59
N TRP A 223 8.74 10.91 -8.82
CA TRP A 223 7.27 10.96 -8.89
C TRP A 223 6.68 10.13 -10.03
N GLN A 224 7.46 9.83 -11.08
CA GLN A 224 7.04 8.98 -12.18
C GLN A 224 6.87 7.52 -11.78
N ARG A 225 7.42 7.12 -10.61
CA ARG A 225 7.34 5.77 -10.01
C ARG A 225 6.79 5.81 -8.56
N GLY A 226 5.78 6.64 -8.33
CA GLY A 226 5.22 6.87 -6.99
C GLY A 226 4.54 5.65 -6.37
N SER A 227 4.11 4.67 -7.16
CA SER A 227 3.52 3.43 -6.63
C SER A 227 4.59 2.59 -5.96
N ASN A 228 5.75 2.47 -6.59
CA ASN A 228 6.88 1.71 -6.06
C ASN A 228 7.46 2.36 -4.80
N GLU A 229 7.66 3.69 -4.81
CA GLU A 229 8.12 4.42 -3.61
C GLU A 229 7.18 4.16 -2.41
N ASN A 230 5.87 4.17 -2.62
CA ASN A 230 4.89 3.88 -1.58
C ASN A 230 5.01 2.43 -1.06
N ARG A 231 5.12 1.44 -1.97
CA ARG A 231 5.21 0.02 -1.59
C ARG A 231 6.52 -0.31 -0.91
N ASN A 232 7.64 0.19 -1.42
CA ASN A 232 8.94 0.07 -0.79
C ASN A 232 8.94 0.72 0.61
N GLY A 233 8.21 1.81 0.80
CA GLY A 233 7.95 2.39 2.10
C GLY A 233 7.18 1.47 3.05
N ARG A 234 6.30 0.59 2.54
CA ARG A 234 5.61 -0.44 3.34
C ARG A 234 6.54 -1.58 3.71
N ILE A 235 7.35 -2.10 2.78
CA ILE A 235 8.39 -3.09 3.06
C ILE A 235 9.31 -2.58 4.19
N ARG A 236 9.70 -1.30 4.15
CA ARG A 236 10.58 -0.69 5.14
C ARG A 236 9.98 -0.56 6.55
N ARG A 237 8.75 -0.91 6.76
CA ARG A 237 8.13 -1.05 8.10
C ARG A 237 8.48 -2.39 8.74
N TYR A 238 8.63 -3.44 7.94
CA TYR A 238 9.05 -4.77 8.38
C TYR A 238 10.58 -4.89 8.37
N LEU A 239 11.21 -4.33 7.34
CA LEU A 239 12.64 -4.34 7.10
C LEU A 239 13.18 -2.90 7.08
N PRO A 240 13.39 -2.25 8.24
CA PRO A 240 13.86 -0.86 8.33
C PRO A 240 15.15 -0.61 7.55
N LYS A 241 15.44 0.65 7.24
CA LYS A 241 16.74 1.02 6.67
C LYS A 241 17.85 0.62 7.65
N GLY A 242 18.86 -0.09 7.14
CA GLY A 242 19.92 -0.62 7.97
C GLY A 242 19.72 -2.10 8.34
N THR A 243 18.63 -2.74 7.92
CA THR A 243 18.45 -4.18 8.05
C THR A 243 19.29 -4.91 6.98
N SER A 244 20.09 -5.88 7.41
CA SER A 244 20.74 -6.83 6.50
C SER A 244 19.70 -7.77 5.90
N PHE A 245 19.88 -8.16 4.63
CA PHE A 245 19.03 -9.17 3.98
C PHE A 245 19.76 -10.52 3.87
N GLU A 246 20.90 -10.68 4.56
CA GLU A 246 21.71 -11.90 4.45
C GLU A 246 20.93 -13.14 4.90
N ASP A 247 20.27 -13.03 6.03
CA ASP A 247 19.53 -14.15 6.67
C ASP A 247 18.04 -14.16 6.26
N LEU A 248 17.60 -13.17 5.47
CA LEU A 248 16.21 -13.09 5.03
C LEU A 248 15.94 -14.18 3.99
N THR A 249 14.95 -15.02 4.24
CA THR A 249 14.48 -16.06 3.31
C THR A 249 13.43 -15.50 2.35
N GLN A 250 13.21 -16.21 1.22
CA GLN A 250 12.15 -15.83 0.29
C GLN A 250 10.77 -16.01 0.94
N ASP A 251 10.56 -17.04 1.73
CA ASP A 251 9.30 -17.31 2.42
C ASP A 251 8.94 -16.20 3.41
N GLU A 252 9.91 -15.69 4.15
CA GLU A 252 9.70 -14.52 5.03
C GLU A 252 9.36 -13.26 4.25
N LEU A 253 10.03 -13.03 3.11
CA LEU A 253 9.70 -11.92 2.22
C LEU A 253 8.30 -12.07 1.64
N ASP A 254 7.91 -13.27 1.22
CA ASP A 254 6.59 -13.57 0.66
C ASP A 254 5.49 -13.35 1.71
N ALA A 255 5.73 -13.73 2.98
CA ALA A 255 4.81 -13.43 4.08
C ALA A 255 4.62 -11.93 4.28
N ILE A 256 5.71 -11.14 4.27
CA ILE A 256 5.66 -9.67 4.36
C ILE A 256 4.88 -9.07 3.17
N VAL A 257 5.16 -9.55 1.96
CA VAL A 257 4.48 -9.10 0.73
C VAL A 257 2.99 -9.45 0.79
N GLY A 258 2.65 -10.63 1.28
CA GLY A 258 1.27 -11.07 1.51
C GLY A 258 0.52 -10.09 2.43
N GLU A 259 1.05 -9.77 3.60
CA GLU A 259 0.44 -8.80 4.52
C GLU A 259 0.27 -7.41 3.90
N ILE A 260 1.27 -6.96 3.11
CA ILE A 260 1.20 -5.68 2.40
C ILE A 260 0.08 -5.72 1.36
N ASN A 261 -0.07 -6.81 0.62
CA ASN A 261 -1.08 -6.96 -0.42
C ASN A 261 -2.49 -7.19 0.16
N ASP A 262 -2.61 -7.69 1.38
CA ASP A 262 -3.87 -7.85 2.11
C ASP A 262 -4.24 -6.59 2.93
N THR A 263 -3.41 -5.54 2.86
CA THR A 263 -3.72 -4.26 3.51
C THR A 263 -4.66 -3.43 2.62
N PRO A 264 -5.87 -3.05 3.10
CA PRO A 264 -6.81 -2.22 2.33
C PRO A 264 -6.21 -0.86 1.97
N MET A 265 -6.55 -0.34 0.80
CA MET A 265 -6.12 0.98 0.34
C MET A 265 -7.31 1.90 0.07
N LYS A 266 -7.27 3.13 0.61
CA LYS A 266 -8.29 4.16 0.33
C LYS A 266 -8.41 4.44 -1.17
N LEU A 267 -7.28 4.45 -1.90
CA LEU A 267 -7.23 4.64 -3.35
C LEU A 267 -8.00 3.56 -4.14
N LEU A 268 -8.11 2.35 -3.56
CA LEU A 268 -8.83 1.22 -4.14
C LEU A 268 -10.25 1.06 -3.57
N GLY A 269 -10.83 2.12 -3.02
CA GLY A 269 -12.14 2.04 -2.37
C GLY A 269 -12.15 1.14 -1.14
N TYR A 270 -11.02 1.07 -0.43
CA TYR A 270 -10.78 0.20 0.73
C TYR A 270 -10.73 -1.30 0.41
N LYS A 271 -10.62 -1.67 -0.86
CA LYS A 271 -10.21 -3.02 -1.25
C LYS A 271 -8.72 -3.22 -1.01
N THR A 272 -8.32 -4.48 -0.92
CA THR A 272 -6.90 -4.85 -0.89
C THR A 272 -6.34 -4.93 -2.30
N PRO A 273 -5.02 -4.80 -2.48
CA PRO A 273 -4.35 -5.09 -3.74
C PRO A 273 -4.66 -6.47 -4.32
N ASN A 274 -4.73 -7.51 -3.47
CA ASN A 274 -5.09 -8.86 -3.92
C ASN A 274 -6.52 -8.91 -4.45
N GLU A 275 -7.50 -8.34 -3.72
CA GLU A 275 -8.90 -8.29 -4.19
C GLU A 275 -9.02 -7.62 -5.58
N VAL A 276 -8.31 -6.49 -5.79
CA VAL A 276 -8.37 -5.78 -7.09
C VAL A 276 -7.63 -6.54 -8.19
N TRP A 277 -6.50 -7.16 -7.87
CA TRP A 277 -5.76 -7.99 -8.82
C TRP A 277 -6.61 -9.16 -9.32
N ASP A 278 -7.23 -9.90 -8.41
CA ASP A 278 -8.05 -11.06 -8.74
C ASP A 278 -9.27 -10.67 -9.58
N GLU A 279 -9.90 -9.53 -9.27
CA GLU A 279 -10.99 -8.98 -10.09
C GLU A 279 -10.53 -8.66 -11.53
N GLU A 280 -9.35 -8.08 -11.70
CA GLU A 280 -8.83 -7.74 -13.02
C GLU A 280 -8.41 -8.99 -13.81
N ILE A 281 -7.80 -9.97 -13.16
CA ILE A 281 -7.49 -11.27 -13.79
C ILE A 281 -8.79 -11.97 -14.25
N ALA A 282 -9.81 -12.01 -13.41
CA ALA A 282 -11.11 -12.59 -13.78
C ALA A 282 -11.74 -11.89 -15.00
N LYS A 283 -11.62 -10.56 -15.09
CA LYS A 283 -12.08 -9.79 -16.27
C LYS A 283 -11.31 -10.15 -17.53
N LEU A 284 -10.00 -10.38 -17.45
CA LEU A 284 -9.20 -10.79 -18.60
C LEU A 284 -9.60 -12.19 -19.08
N GLN A 285 -9.82 -13.12 -18.15
CA GLN A 285 -10.26 -14.49 -18.45
C GLN A 285 -11.64 -14.51 -19.11
N SER A 286 -12.61 -13.72 -18.58
CA SER A 286 -13.95 -13.63 -19.18
C SER A 286 -13.95 -13.04 -20.59
N LYS A 287 -13.08 -12.03 -20.84
CA LYS A 287 -12.92 -11.47 -22.19
C LYS A 287 -12.30 -12.48 -23.17
N ALA A 288 -11.35 -13.29 -22.71
CA ALA A 288 -10.73 -14.33 -23.53
C ALA A 288 -11.71 -15.48 -23.85
N ALA A 289 -12.64 -15.78 -22.93
CA ALA A 289 -13.67 -16.81 -23.11
C ALA A 289 -14.83 -16.35 -24.00
N SER A 290 -15.01 -15.05 -24.27
CA SER A 290 -16.01 -14.48 -25.18
C SER A 290 -15.31 -13.96 -26.45
N PRO A 291 -14.94 -14.80 -27.41
CA PRO A 291 -14.42 -14.32 -28.68
C PRO A 291 -15.54 -13.60 -29.43
N ASN A 292 -15.24 -12.36 -29.85
CA ASN A 292 -16.11 -11.46 -30.62
C ASN A 292 -16.84 -12.20 -31.76
N THR A 293 -18.12 -12.52 -31.56
CA THR A 293 -19.03 -12.91 -32.65
C THR A 293 -19.60 -11.61 -33.23
N SER A 294 -18.80 -10.89 -34.03
CA SER A 294 -19.34 -9.86 -34.93
C SER A 294 -18.40 -9.67 -36.13
N VAL A 295 -18.31 -10.72 -36.98
CA VAL A 295 -18.13 -10.47 -38.40
C VAL A 295 -19.54 -10.44 -38.99
N ALA A 296 -20.15 -9.30 -39.03
CA ALA A 296 -21.31 -9.04 -39.85
C ALA A 296 -20.84 -9.11 -41.30
N LEU A 297 -21.10 -10.23 -41.96
CA LEU A 297 -21.15 -10.34 -43.41
C LEU A 297 -22.27 -9.40 -43.87
N THR A 298 -21.91 -8.24 -44.36
CA THR A 298 -22.78 -7.45 -45.25
C THR A 298 -22.35 -7.78 -46.68
N ASN A 299 -23.23 -8.52 -47.33
CA ASN A 299 -23.25 -8.63 -48.80
C ASN A 299 -23.54 -7.25 -49.44
#